data_db5f50e2aa15eb1c593bf4f382c06bc4
#
_entry.id   db5f50e2aa15eb1c593bf4f382c06bc4
#
_cell.length_a   1.000
_cell.length_b   1.000
_cell.length_c   1.000
_cell.angle_alpha   90.00
_cell.angle_beta   90.00
_cell.angle_gamma   90.00
#
_symmetry.space_group_name_H-M   'P 1'
#
loop_
_entity.id
_entity.type
_entity.pdbx_description
1 polymer ?
#
loop_
_entity_poly.entity_id
_entity_poly.type
_entity_poly.pdbx_seq_one_letter_code
_entity_poly.pdbx_strand_id
1 'polypeptide(L)'
;MAMTKWLDSKVAISTNNSILIQLNSQHASEVARNREYLRILIETTAHLGKQNVSFRGHNEDRSKLTELSSDDRGNFLELLNLQSKNCSFLKERLKVQSKNKTYGEWTSGPIQNELISLLAEFTQMKIIDAINNDVTGDNVIGVIADETSDISRYEQI
;
A
#
# COMPACT_ATOMS: atom_id res chain seq x y z
N MET A 1 19.72 -46.66 14.56
CA MET A 1 19.77 -45.28 14.05
C MET A 1 18.57 -44.83 13.20
N ALA A 2 18.00 -45.62 12.29
CA ALA A 2 16.86 -45.20 11.48
C ALA A 2 15.56 -45.07 12.27
N MET A 3 15.31 -46.01 13.22
CA MET A 3 14.05 -46.06 13.99
C MET A 3 13.95 -44.89 15.02
N THR A 4 15.05 -44.47 15.59
CA THR A 4 15.11 -43.31 16.49
C THR A 4 14.73 -42.00 15.73
N LYS A 5 15.32 -41.79 14.57
CA LYS A 5 15.00 -40.63 13.71
C LYS A 5 13.51 -40.60 13.28
N TRP A 6 12.92 -41.75 13.05
CA TRP A 6 11.50 -41.86 12.70
C TRP A 6 10.57 -41.55 13.88
N LEU A 7 10.92 -42.01 15.09
CA LEU A 7 10.23 -41.66 16.33
C LEU A 7 10.34 -40.19 16.65
N ASP A 8 11.53 -39.60 16.53
CA ASP A 8 11.78 -38.18 16.73
C ASP A 8 10.96 -37.32 15.75
N SER A 9 10.86 -37.76 14.48
CA SER A 9 10.01 -37.11 13.47
C SER A 9 8.51 -37.18 13.82
N LYS A 10 8.03 -38.32 14.33
CA LYS A 10 6.62 -38.45 14.77
C LYS A 10 6.32 -37.58 15.99
N VAL A 11 7.24 -37.50 16.95
CA VAL A 11 7.11 -36.63 18.12
C VAL A 11 7.11 -35.16 17.68
N ALA A 12 8.00 -34.78 16.76
CA ALA A 12 8.05 -33.42 16.21
C ALA A 12 6.75 -33.02 15.49
N ILE A 13 6.11 -33.95 14.77
CA ILE A 13 4.81 -33.73 14.13
C ILE A 13 3.70 -33.57 15.18
N SER A 14 3.69 -34.43 16.21
CA SER A 14 2.66 -34.40 17.27
C SER A 14 2.77 -33.18 18.18
N THR A 15 3.98 -32.60 18.33
CA THR A 15 4.23 -31.40 19.12
C THR A 15 4.18 -30.09 18.32
N ASN A 16 3.69 -30.11 17.06
CA ASN A 16 3.72 -28.95 16.15
C ASN A 16 5.14 -28.41 15.88
N ASN A 17 6.17 -29.19 16.09
CA ASN A 17 7.58 -28.82 15.98
C ASN A 17 8.22 -29.33 14.67
N SER A 18 7.39 -29.75 13.70
CA SER A 18 7.86 -30.16 12.39
C SER A 18 8.37 -28.96 11.60
N ILE A 19 9.50 -29.10 10.91
CA ILE A 19 10.06 -28.08 10.01
C ILE A 19 9.03 -27.57 9.00
N LEU A 20 8.17 -28.46 8.48
CA LEU A 20 7.09 -28.09 7.55
C LEU A 20 6.06 -27.17 8.20
N ILE A 21 5.68 -27.46 9.45
CA ILE A 21 4.71 -26.61 10.18
C ILE A 21 5.33 -25.26 10.51
N GLN A 22 6.62 -25.24 10.91
CA GLN A 22 7.33 -23.99 11.14
C GLN A 22 7.49 -23.13 9.87
N LEU A 23 7.84 -23.76 8.74
CA LEU A 23 7.92 -23.08 7.45
C LEU A 23 6.56 -22.51 7.02
N ASN A 24 5.48 -23.28 7.16
CA ASN A 24 4.13 -22.81 6.83
C ASN A 24 3.68 -21.67 7.74
N SER A 25 4.00 -21.73 9.03
CA SER A 25 3.67 -20.65 9.98
C SER A 25 4.47 -19.37 9.72
N GLN A 26 5.76 -19.50 9.38
CA GLN A 26 6.60 -18.36 9.00
C GLN A 26 6.08 -17.70 7.72
N HIS A 27 5.79 -18.50 6.69
CA HIS A 27 5.22 -17.99 5.44
C HIS A 27 3.88 -17.28 5.68
N ALA A 28 2.98 -17.86 6.46
CA ALA A 28 1.72 -17.23 6.82
C ALA A 28 1.91 -15.90 7.56
N SER A 29 2.89 -15.86 8.47
CA SER A 29 3.27 -14.63 9.18
C SER A 29 3.81 -13.54 8.25
N GLU A 30 4.66 -13.91 7.28
CA GLU A 30 5.18 -12.98 6.28
C GLU A 30 4.07 -12.44 5.38
N VAL A 31 3.17 -13.30 4.92
CA VAL A 31 2.00 -12.88 4.13
C VAL A 31 1.13 -11.90 4.92
N ALA A 32 0.86 -12.19 6.19
CA ALA A 32 0.09 -11.29 7.05
C ALA A 32 0.78 -9.93 7.21
N ARG A 33 2.09 -9.90 7.44
CA ARG A 33 2.89 -8.68 7.53
C ARG A 33 2.89 -7.88 6.22
N ASN A 34 2.99 -8.55 5.08
CA ASN A 34 2.98 -7.90 3.78
C ASN A 34 1.59 -7.30 3.48
N ARG A 35 0.51 -8.00 3.83
CA ARG A 35 -0.86 -7.48 3.72
C ARG A 35 -1.08 -6.25 4.58
N GLU A 36 -0.60 -6.27 5.82
CA GLU A 36 -0.71 -5.12 6.71
C GLU A 36 0.06 -3.91 6.18
N TYR A 37 1.27 -4.14 5.65
CA TYR A 37 2.04 -3.07 5.03
C TYR A 37 1.32 -2.49 3.79
N LEU A 38 0.81 -3.35 2.91
CA LEU A 38 0.06 -2.92 1.73
C LEU A 38 -1.21 -2.14 2.14
N ARG A 39 -1.91 -2.57 3.20
CA ARG A 39 -3.06 -1.85 3.73
C ARG A 39 -2.71 -0.40 4.10
N ILE A 40 -1.59 -0.20 4.82
CA ILE A 40 -1.12 1.13 5.19
C ILE A 40 -0.83 1.99 3.94
N LEU A 41 -0.19 1.43 2.92
CA LEU A 41 0.10 2.13 1.67
C LEU A 41 -1.18 2.54 0.94
N ILE A 42 -2.16 1.64 0.84
CA ILE A 42 -3.46 1.90 0.22
C ILE A 42 -4.22 2.99 0.99
N GLU A 43 -4.27 2.91 2.31
CA GLU A 43 -4.93 3.91 3.16
C GLU A 43 -4.28 5.30 3.01
N THR A 44 -2.94 5.35 2.94
CA THR A 44 -2.19 6.58 2.71
C THR A 44 -2.50 7.17 1.34
N THR A 45 -2.52 6.33 0.29
CA THR A 45 -2.87 6.73 -1.08
C THR A 45 -4.30 7.26 -1.15
N ALA A 46 -5.25 6.53 -0.55
CA ALA A 46 -6.65 6.92 -0.51
C ALA A 46 -6.86 8.25 0.25
N HIS A 47 -6.12 8.45 1.35
CA HIS A 47 -6.18 9.70 2.12
C HIS A 47 -5.71 10.90 1.27
N LEU A 48 -4.56 10.79 0.62
CA LEU A 48 -4.03 11.86 -0.22
C LEU A 48 -4.95 12.18 -1.41
N GLY A 49 -5.48 11.13 -2.08
CA GLY A 49 -6.44 11.30 -3.16
C GLY A 49 -7.73 11.97 -2.69
N LYS A 50 -8.28 11.55 -1.54
CA LYS A 50 -9.49 12.16 -0.98
C LYS A 50 -9.30 13.63 -0.59
N GLN A 51 -8.09 14.00 -0.15
CA GLN A 51 -7.78 15.38 0.23
C GLN A 51 -7.30 16.23 -0.95
N ASN A 52 -7.22 15.66 -2.15
CA ASN A 52 -6.68 16.32 -3.35
C ASN A 52 -5.27 16.89 -3.13
N VAL A 53 -4.42 16.11 -2.44
CA VAL A 53 -3.05 16.50 -2.11
C VAL A 53 -2.09 15.82 -3.08
N SER A 54 -1.12 16.55 -3.60
CA SER A 54 -0.09 16.00 -4.49
C SER A 54 0.71 14.90 -3.78
N PHE A 55 1.02 13.80 -4.50
CA PHE A 55 1.74 12.66 -3.93
C PHE A 55 3.24 12.90 -3.83
N ARG A 56 3.82 13.52 -4.87
CA ARG A 56 5.26 13.62 -5.05
C ARG A 56 5.82 14.98 -4.66
N GLY A 57 7.08 14.96 -4.23
CA GLY A 57 7.91 16.16 -4.05
C GLY A 57 8.95 16.30 -5.16
N HIS A 58 9.74 17.35 -5.08
CA HIS A 58 10.81 17.61 -6.03
C HIS A 58 12.03 16.69 -5.84
N ASN A 59 12.20 16.11 -4.66
CA ASN A 59 13.36 15.30 -4.30
C ASN A 59 12.96 14.05 -3.52
N GLU A 60 12.51 13.01 -4.22
CA GLU A 60 12.10 11.73 -3.62
C GLU A 60 13.32 10.88 -3.20
N ASP A 61 14.15 11.35 -2.27
CA ASP A 61 15.20 10.53 -1.68
C ASP A 61 14.64 9.57 -0.62
N ARG A 62 14.52 8.31 -1.01
CA ARG A 62 14.04 7.22 -0.15
C ARG A 62 15.10 6.66 0.78
N SER A 63 16.37 6.99 0.59
CA SER A 63 17.47 6.48 1.40
C SER A 63 17.39 6.93 2.86
N LYS A 64 16.72 8.04 3.12
CA LYS A 64 16.59 8.67 4.44
C LYS A 64 15.15 8.73 4.95
N LEU A 65 14.31 7.76 4.58
CA LEU A 65 12.88 7.75 4.92
C LEU A 65 12.56 7.92 6.42
N THR A 66 13.48 7.51 7.29
CA THR A 66 13.30 7.58 8.75
C THR A 66 14.03 8.74 9.41
N GLU A 67 14.75 9.55 8.65
CA GLU A 67 15.46 10.73 9.16
C GLU A 67 14.63 12.00 8.99
N LEU A 68 14.79 12.95 9.92
CA LEU A 68 14.29 14.30 9.76
C LEU A 68 15.15 14.99 8.68
N SER A 69 14.65 15.05 7.47
CA SER A 69 15.27 15.81 6.38
C SER A 69 14.47 17.08 6.17
N SER A 70 15.18 18.17 5.80
CA SER A 70 14.57 19.41 5.35
C SER A 70 14.12 19.34 3.88
N ASP A 71 14.42 18.24 3.17
CA ASP A 71 14.12 18.08 1.77
C ASP A 71 12.65 17.66 1.58
N ASP A 72 11.99 18.24 0.58
CA ASP A 72 10.64 17.88 0.18
C ASP A 72 10.64 16.54 -0.54
N ARG A 73 10.37 15.48 0.21
CA ARG A 73 10.28 14.09 -0.30
C ARG A 73 8.91 13.74 -0.87
N GLY A 74 7.98 14.67 -0.82
CA GLY A 74 6.61 14.48 -1.25
C GLY A 74 5.68 13.95 -0.14
N ASN A 75 4.42 14.31 -0.25
CA ASN A 75 3.43 14.07 0.80
C ASN A 75 3.21 12.59 1.10
N PHE A 76 3.35 11.71 0.11
CA PHE A 76 3.22 10.27 0.32
C PHE A 76 4.28 9.73 1.28
N LEU A 77 5.56 10.05 1.05
CA LEU A 77 6.66 9.59 1.89
C LEU A 77 6.65 10.27 3.26
N GLU A 78 6.32 11.56 3.32
CA GLU A 78 6.22 12.28 4.58
C GLU A 78 5.09 11.76 5.47
N LEU A 79 3.93 11.44 4.88
CA LEU A 79 2.81 10.87 5.62
C LEU A 79 3.13 9.46 6.15
N LEU A 80 3.81 8.62 5.36
CA LEU A 80 4.29 7.32 5.82
C LEU A 80 5.31 7.48 6.96
N ASN A 81 6.22 8.45 6.86
CA ASN A 81 7.18 8.73 7.91
C ASN A 81 6.48 9.21 9.19
N LEU A 82 5.48 10.06 9.08
CA LEU A 82 4.67 10.53 10.21
C LEU A 82 3.95 9.34 10.90
N GLN A 83 3.31 8.47 10.13
CA GLN A 83 2.63 7.27 10.65
C GLN A 83 3.62 6.31 11.32
N SER A 84 4.84 6.21 10.81
CA SER A 84 5.88 5.34 11.35
C SER A 84 6.32 5.73 12.77
N LYS A 85 6.11 6.98 13.18
CA LYS A 85 6.42 7.43 14.56
C LYS A 85 5.57 6.72 15.60
N ASN A 86 4.33 6.35 15.23
CA ASN A 86 3.37 5.69 16.12
C ASN A 86 3.20 4.19 15.80
N CYS A 87 3.81 3.68 14.72
CA CYS A 87 3.71 2.30 14.31
C CYS A 87 5.10 1.67 14.19
N SER A 88 5.51 0.86 15.16
CA SER A 88 6.82 0.20 15.20
C SER A 88 7.03 -0.71 13.98
N PHE A 89 5.99 -1.44 13.57
CA PHE A 89 6.01 -2.29 12.39
C PHE A 89 6.33 -1.50 11.12
N LEU A 90 5.65 -0.38 10.88
CA LEU A 90 5.90 0.49 9.72
C LEU A 90 7.32 1.08 9.77
N LYS A 91 7.76 1.51 10.95
CA LYS A 91 9.10 2.05 11.17
C LYS A 91 10.20 1.04 10.81
N GLU A 92 10.03 -0.22 11.20
CA GLU A 92 10.97 -1.30 10.83
C GLU A 92 10.98 -1.56 9.33
N ARG A 93 9.81 -1.61 8.69
CA ARG A 93 9.69 -1.79 7.24
C ARG A 93 10.38 -0.70 6.46
N LEU A 94 10.15 0.56 6.79
CA LEU A 94 10.78 1.70 6.12
C LEU A 94 12.32 1.72 6.33
N LYS A 95 12.81 1.31 7.51
CA LYS A 95 14.25 1.18 7.77
C LYS A 95 14.90 0.07 6.91
N VAL A 96 14.23 -1.05 6.73
CA VAL A 96 14.75 -2.15 5.91
C VAL A 96 14.83 -1.72 4.45
N GLN A 97 13.82 -1.00 3.94
CA GLN A 97 13.81 -0.49 2.58
C GLN A 97 14.90 0.54 2.31
N SER A 98 15.22 1.39 3.28
CA SER A 98 16.30 2.39 3.12
C SER A 98 17.69 1.74 2.98
N LYS A 99 17.87 0.53 3.53
CA LYS A 99 19.16 -0.20 3.52
C LYS A 99 19.33 -1.15 2.33
N ASN A 100 18.25 -1.75 1.87
CA ASN A 100 18.27 -2.78 0.82
C ASN A 100 17.55 -2.29 -0.45
N LYS A 101 18.31 -1.80 -1.41
CA LYS A 101 17.77 -1.36 -2.72
C LYS A 101 17.16 -2.48 -3.58
N THR A 102 17.22 -3.75 -3.15
CA THR A 102 16.97 -4.89 -4.02
C THR A 102 15.62 -5.59 -3.84
N TYR A 103 14.90 -5.37 -2.75
CA TYR A 103 13.63 -6.08 -2.50
C TYR A 103 12.50 -5.14 -2.08
N GLY A 104 11.48 -5.05 -2.95
CA GLY A 104 10.16 -4.57 -2.56
C GLY A 104 10.09 -3.09 -2.17
N GLU A 105 10.65 -2.20 -2.97
CA GLU A 105 10.44 -0.75 -2.80
C GLU A 105 8.98 -0.38 -3.13
N TRP A 106 8.06 -0.83 -2.30
CA TRP A 106 6.63 -0.58 -2.44
C TRP A 106 6.25 0.90 -2.28
N THR A 107 7.23 1.75 -1.98
CA THR A 107 7.10 3.21 -1.92
C THR A 107 7.63 3.90 -3.17
N SER A 108 8.04 3.14 -4.20
CA SER A 108 8.58 3.70 -5.44
C SER A 108 7.50 4.44 -6.26
N GLY A 109 7.93 5.42 -7.07
CA GLY A 109 7.02 6.17 -7.93
C GLY A 109 6.15 5.28 -8.83
N PRO A 110 6.68 4.24 -9.51
CA PRO A 110 5.86 3.30 -10.26
C PRO A 110 4.80 2.60 -9.41
N ILE A 111 5.13 2.15 -8.19
CA ILE A 111 4.17 1.51 -7.28
C ILE A 111 3.13 2.52 -6.78
N GLN A 112 3.52 3.76 -6.49
CA GLN A 112 2.56 4.82 -6.16
C GLN A 112 1.54 5.02 -7.29
N ASN A 113 2.00 5.07 -8.54
CA ASN A 113 1.11 5.18 -9.72
C ASN A 113 0.17 3.97 -9.84
N GLU A 114 0.68 2.76 -9.62
CA GLU A 114 -0.13 1.55 -9.65
C GLU A 114 -1.22 1.58 -8.57
N LEU A 115 -0.89 1.98 -7.35
CA LEU A 115 -1.85 2.14 -6.26
C LEU A 115 -2.92 3.19 -6.59
N ILE A 116 -2.53 4.32 -7.18
CA ILE A 116 -3.45 5.37 -7.63
C ILE A 116 -4.41 4.80 -8.68
N SER A 117 -3.88 4.11 -9.71
CA SER A 117 -4.69 3.52 -10.77
C SER A 117 -5.68 2.49 -10.24
N LEU A 118 -5.24 1.58 -9.37
CA LEU A 118 -6.11 0.57 -8.75
C LEU A 118 -7.24 1.21 -7.92
N LEU A 119 -6.94 2.26 -7.15
CA LEU A 119 -7.96 2.98 -6.40
C LEU A 119 -8.93 3.75 -7.29
N ALA A 120 -8.45 4.34 -8.39
CA ALA A 120 -9.30 5.00 -9.37
C ALA A 120 -10.26 4.00 -10.04
N GLU A 121 -9.76 2.86 -10.51
CA GLU A 121 -10.57 1.78 -11.09
C GLU A 121 -11.60 1.25 -10.09
N PHE A 122 -11.19 1.01 -8.84
CA PHE A 122 -12.11 0.57 -7.80
C PHE A 122 -13.21 1.60 -7.54
N THR A 123 -12.86 2.88 -7.47
CA THR A 123 -13.82 3.97 -7.25
C THR A 123 -14.78 4.07 -8.42
N GLN A 124 -14.28 3.99 -9.66
CA GLN A 124 -15.10 3.99 -10.87
C GLN A 124 -16.09 2.82 -10.88
N MET A 125 -15.64 1.61 -10.56
CA MET A 125 -16.53 0.45 -10.44
C MET A 125 -17.63 0.68 -9.41
N LYS A 126 -17.28 1.23 -8.24
CA LYS A 126 -18.25 1.54 -7.19
C LYS A 126 -19.28 2.58 -7.60
N ILE A 127 -18.88 3.58 -8.35
CA ILE A 127 -19.80 4.60 -8.90
C ILE A 127 -20.75 3.94 -9.91
N ILE A 128 -20.22 3.13 -10.83
CA ILE A 128 -21.03 2.41 -11.82
C ILE A 128 -22.01 1.47 -11.13
N ASP A 129 -21.55 0.71 -10.14
CA ASP A 129 -22.39 -0.19 -9.34
C ASP A 129 -23.52 0.60 -8.62
N ALA A 130 -23.18 1.75 -8.03
CA ALA A 130 -24.17 2.60 -7.37
C ALA A 130 -25.22 3.13 -8.35
N ILE A 131 -24.80 3.60 -9.54
CA ILE A 131 -25.70 4.05 -10.59
C ILE A 131 -26.63 2.92 -11.06
N ASN A 132 -26.08 1.71 -11.29
CA ASN A 132 -26.85 0.57 -11.76
C ASN A 132 -27.82 0.01 -10.71
N ASN A 133 -27.49 0.15 -9.42
CA ASN A 133 -28.31 -0.35 -8.32
C ASN A 133 -29.32 0.67 -7.78
N ASP A 134 -29.17 1.95 -8.12
CA ASP A 134 -30.11 3.02 -7.75
C ASP A 134 -31.32 3.07 -8.70
N VAL A 135 -31.85 1.88 -9.01
CA VAL A 135 -32.87 1.72 -10.05
C VAL A 135 -34.26 1.94 -9.49
N THR A 136 -34.76 3.12 -9.65
CA THR A 136 -36.21 3.41 -9.65
C THR A 136 -36.77 3.46 -11.08
N GLY A 137 -36.35 2.57 -11.99
CA GLY A 137 -37.01 2.24 -13.25
C GLY A 137 -36.35 2.78 -14.52
N ASP A 138 -35.90 4.00 -14.62
CA ASP A 138 -35.26 4.53 -15.84
C ASP A 138 -33.88 5.09 -15.49
N ASN A 139 -32.83 4.46 -15.99
CA ASN A 139 -31.43 4.91 -15.80
C ASN A 139 -31.20 6.23 -16.55
N VAL A 140 -31.68 7.35 -16.01
CA VAL A 140 -31.45 8.69 -16.58
C VAL A 140 -30.26 9.31 -15.86
N ILE A 141 -29.18 9.53 -16.60
CA ILE A 141 -27.96 10.19 -16.09
C ILE A 141 -27.88 11.59 -16.69
N GLY A 142 -27.81 12.60 -15.83
CA GLY A 142 -27.51 13.98 -16.26
C GLY A 142 -25.97 14.20 -16.17
N VAL A 143 -25.36 14.66 -17.25
CA VAL A 143 -23.98 15.10 -17.31
C VAL A 143 -23.93 16.62 -17.31
N ILE A 144 -23.25 17.18 -16.29
CA ILE A 144 -22.98 18.62 -16.23
C ILE A 144 -21.47 18.78 -16.43
N ALA A 145 -21.09 19.49 -17.49
CA ALA A 145 -19.69 19.84 -17.74
C ALA A 145 -19.55 21.35 -17.62
N ASP A 146 -18.55 21.78 -16.86
CA ASP A 146 -18.18 23.18 -16.67
C ASP A 146 -16.71 23.36 -17.06
N GLU A 147 -16.41 24.50 -17.66
CA GLU A 147 -15.04 24.83 -18.08
C GLU A 147 -14.28 25.45 -16.91
N THR A 148 -13.06 24.98 -16.69
CA THR A 148 -12.13 25.61 -15.75
C THR A 148 -11.02 26.32 -16.51
N SER A 149 -10.81 27.61 -16.24
CA SER A 149 -9.65 28.33 -16.77
C SER A 149 -8.49 28.28 -15.77
N ASP A 150 -7.34 27.89 -16.27
CA ASP A 150 -6.09 27.85 -15.50
C ASP A 150 -5.44 29.27 -15.46
N ILE A 151 -4.37 29.43 -14.66
CA ILE A 151 -3.57 30.66 -14.51
C ILE A 151 -2.96 31.10 -15.86
N SER A 152 -2.74 30.19 -16.79
CA SER A 152 -2.25 30.46 -18.15
C SER A 152 -3.32 30.94 -19.12
N ARG A 153 -4.58 31.06 -18.70
CA ARG A 153 -5.75 31.43 -19.50
C ARG A 153 -6.09 30.46 -20.65
N TYR A 154 -5.66 29.23 -20.54
CA TYR A 154 -6.13 28.15 -21.43
C TYR A 154 -7.32 27.46 -20.79
N GLU A 155 -8.42 27.34 -21.53
CA GLU A 155 -9.58 26.56 -21.12
C GLU A 155 -9.22 25.06 -21.14
N GLN A 156 -9.50 24.35 -20.05
CA GLN A 156 -9.35 22.90 -19.95
C GLN A 156 -10.72 22.28 -19.78
N ILE A 157 -11.10 21.47 -20.73
CA ILE A 157 -12.29 20.64 -20.70
C ILE A 157 -11.94 19.27 -20.18
#